data_89c86d390004795a37291e3f4377d6da
#
_entry.id   89c86d390004795a37291e3f4377d6da
#
_cell.length_a   1.000
_cell.length_b   1.000
_cell.length_c   1.000
_cell.angle_alpha   90.00
_cell.angle_beta   90.00
_cell.angle_gamma   90.00
#
_symmetry.space_group_name_H-M   'P 1'
#
loop_
_entity.id
_entity.type
_entity.pdbx_description
1 polymer ?
#
loop_
_entity_poly.entity_id
_entity_poly.type
_entity_poly.pdbx_seq_one_letter_code
_entity_poly.pdbx_strand_id
1 'polypeptide(L)'
;SETAFQLDGRMPLSQAIPLGLQHVLAMFVGNLTPLLIITGACGLVGGEFADLQLSLLQNAMLIAGVVTLIQLFSIGPVGGKVPIIMGTSSGFIGVFNSVAATMGGGVLAYGAIMGASIIGGLFETVLGFFLKPLRRFFPAVVTGTVVLSIGLSLISVGINSFGGGNNAADFGSMENLLLALFVLVVILFFKHWTKGFLSSSSILFGIIAGYIAAIIMGLVLPRTGITADGVEYTKAWVLNWDKVKDASWFAIPQLMPVKPVFDVRAILPVLIMFIVTAVETVGDISGVMEGGLGREATDKELSGGVMCDGLGSSLAAVFGVLPNTSFSQNVGLVAMTKVVNRFALATGAIFLILCGLCPK
;
A
#
# COMPACT_ATOMS: atom_id res chain seq x y z
N SER A 1 18.95 10.69 19.79
CA SER A 1 19.79 9.56 20.19
C SER A 1 20.60 9.06 19.00
N GLU A 2 21.89 8.82 19.21
CA GLU A 2 22.78 8.29 18.16
C GLU A 2 22.34 6.90 17.69
N THR A 3 21.63 6.13 18.52
CA THR A 3 21.11 4.81 18.17
C THR A 3 20.16 4.86 16.99
N ALA A 4 19.43 5.98 16.79
CA ALA A 4 18.52 6.14 15.64
C ALA A 4 19.25 6.04 14.29
N PHE A 5 20.53 6.35 14.24
CA PHE A 5 21.35 6.32 13.04
C PHE A 5 22.14 5.02 12.87
N GLN A 6 21.92 4.06 13.76
CA GLN A 6 22.51 2.73 13.71
C GLN A 6 21.45 1.70 13.34
N LEU A 7 21.85 0.72 12.52
CA LEU A 7 20.94 -0.34 12.07
C LEU A 7 20.43 -1.18 13.24
N ASP A 8 21.32 -1.54 14.14
CA ASP A 8 21.03 -2.36 15.31
C ASP A 8 21.06 -1.53 16.59
N GLY A 9 20.44 -2.04 17.63
CA GLY A 9 20.40 -1.43 18.94
C GLY A 9 18.97 -1.08 19.35
N ARG A 10 18.75 -1.07 20.67
CA ARG A 10 17.43 -0.77 21.23
C ARG A 10 17.37 0.71 21.63
N MET A 11 16.35 1.38 21.14
CA MET A 11 16.06 2.77 21.47
C MET A 11 15.05 2.86 22.62
N PRO A 12 15.07 3.96 23.42
CA PRO A 12 13.97 4.24 24.33
C PRO A 12 12.64 4.34 23.55
N LEU A 13 11.57 3.76 24.11
CA LEU A 13 10.26 3.79 23.47
C LEU A 13 9.76 5.21 23.19
N SER A 14 10.08 6.17 24.06
CA SER A 14 9.69 7.57 23.88
C SER A 14 10.27 8.21 22.62
N GLN A 15 11.37 7.67 22.08
CA GLN A 15 12.00 8.13 20.84
C GLN A 15 11.64 7.21 19.67
N ALA A 16 11.56 5.90 19.90
CA ALA A 16 11.28 4.92 18.85
C ALA A 16 9.86 5.01 18.32
N ILE A 17 8.86 5.19 19.19
CA ILE A 17 7.45 5.25 18.77
C ILE A 17 7.17 6.42 17.83
N PRO A 18 7.59 7.67 18.10
CA PRO A 18 7.39 8.75 17.14
C PRO A 18 8.05 8.50 15.79
N LEU A 19 9.25 7.93 15.76
CA LEU A 19 9.95 7.63 14.50
C LEU A 19 9.25 6.52 13.71
N GLY A 20 8.80 5.47 14.39
CA GLY A 20 8.03 4.39 13.75
C GLY A 20 6.68 4.90 13.23
N LEU A 21 6.01 5.74 14.01
CA LEU A 21 4.74 6.36 13.61
C LEU A 21 4.91 7.26 12.38
N GLN A 22 6.02 7.97 12.26
CA GLN A 22 6.34 8.76 11.08
C GLN A 22 6.36 7.89 9.80
N HIS A 23 6.95 6.72 9.87
CA HIS A 23 6.95 5.76 8.76
C HIS A 23 5.55 5.25 8.43
N VAL A 24 4.74 4.95 9.43
CA VAL A 24 3.34 4.52 9.23
C VAL A 24 2.54 5.61 8.55
N LEU A 25 2.65 6.85 8.99
CA LEU A 25 1.93 7.97 8.40
C LEU A 25 2.33 8.21 6.94
N ALA A 26 3.59 7.99 6.60
CA ALA A 26 4.07 8.14 5.23
C ALA A 26 3.48 7.09 4.26
N MET A 27 3.13 5.90 4.75
CA MET A 27 2.69 4.79 3.90
C MET A 27 1.22 4.42 4.06
N PHE A 28 0.53 4.96 5.05
CA PHE A 28 -0.81 4.51 5.45
C PHE A 28 -1.79 4.44 4.29
N VAL A 29 -1.91 5.50 3.52
CA VAL A 29 -2.85 5.57 2.39
C VAL A 29 -2.40 4.68 1.24
N GLY A 30 -1.10 4.70 0.92
CA GLY A 30 -0.54 3.87 -0.15
C GLY A 30 -0.73 2.39 0.10
N ASN A 31 -0.84 1.97 1.37
CA ASN A 31 -1.09 0.58 1.72
C ASN A 31 -2.54 0.14 1.44
N LEU A 32 -3.50 1.05 1.56
CA LEU A 32 -4.92 0.71 1.38
C LEU A 32 -5.45 0.97 -0.03
N THR A 33 -4.89 1.94 -0.73
CA THR A 33 -5.37 2.39 -2.04
C THR A 33 -5.44 1.27 -3.09
N PRO A 34 -4.40 0.43 -3.29
CA PRO A 34 -4.49 -0.64 -4.29
C PRO A 34 -5.63 -1.62 -4.03
N LEU A 35 -5.86 -1.95 -2.76
CA LEU A 35 -6.93 -2.86 -2.38
C LEU A 35 -8.30 -2.27 -2.71
N LEU A 36 -8.52 -0.99 -2.42
CA LEU A 36 -9.76 -0.30 -2.74
C LEU A 36 -9.99 -0.26 -4.26
N ILE A 37 -8.95 -0.01 -5.04
CA ILE A 37 -9.04 0.03 -6.51
C ILE A 37 -9.42 -1.35 -7.06
N ILE A 38 -8.77 -2.41 -6.61
CA ILE A 38 -8.97 -3.76 -7.14
C ILE A 38 -10.31 -4.35 -6.67
N THR A 39 -10.70 -4.14 -5.43
CA THR A 39 -12.03 -4.55 -4.96
C THR A 39 -13.13 -3.82 -5.74
N GLY A 40 -12.92 -2.54 -6.04
CA GLY A 40 -13.81 -1.77 -6.91
C GLY A 40 -13.89 -2.34 -8.32
N ALA A 41 -12.75 -2.69 -8.92
CA ALA A 41 -12.70 -3.29 -10.27
C ALA A 41 -13.41 -4.64 -10.33
N CYS A 42 -13.37 -5.42 -9.25
CA CYS A 42 -14.08 -6.70 -9.14
C CYS A 42 -15.55 -6.54 -8.74
N GLY A 43 -16.00 -5.33 -8.43
CA GLY A 43 -17.37 -5.08 -7.99
C GLY A 43 -17.66 -5.48 -6.55
N LEU A 44 -16.62 -5.69 -5.74
CA LEU A 44 -16.75 -6.10 -4.34
C LEU A 44 -16.88 -4.88 -3.41
N VAL A 45 -17.83 -3.99 -3.72
CA VAL A 45 -18.03 -2.74 -2.98
C VAL A 45 -19.49 -2.58 -2.59
N GLY A 46 -19.71 -2.09 -1.38
CA GLY A 46 -21.04 -1.77 -0.86
C GLY A 46 -21.95 -2.97 -0.67
N GLY A 47 -23.17 -2.74 -0.20
CA GLY A 47 -24.20 -3.76 -0.05
C GLY A 47 -23.71 -4.99 0.73
N GLU A 48 -23.88 -6.17 0.12
CA GLU A 48 -23.46 -7.44 0.70
C GLU A 48 -21.94 -7.61 0.86
N PHE A 49 -21.15 -6.81 0.13
CA PHE A 49 -19.68 -6.89 0.17
C PHE A 49 -19.03 -5.91 1.16
N ALA A 50 -19.82 -5.09 1.86
CA ALA A 50 -19.27 -4.09 2.78
C ALA A 50 -18.44 -4.74 3.90
N ASP A 51 -18.93 -5.82 4.50
CA ASP A 51 -18.20 -6.53 5.56
C ASP A 51 -16.94 -7.21 5.03
N LEU A 52 -17.03 -7.80 3.82
CA LEU A 52 -15.86 -8.39 3.18
C LEU A 52 -14.79 -7.35 2.91
N GLN A 53 -15.15 -6.21 2.35
CA GLN A 53 -14.21 -5.13 2.08
C GLN A 53 -13.53 -4.62 3.35
N LEU A 54 -14.30 -4.47 4.43
CA LEU A 54 -13.75 -4.06 5.72
C LEU A 54 -12.75 -5.09 6.26
N SER A 55 -13.07 -6.39 6.17
CA SER A 55 -12.17 -7.47 6.56
C SER A 55 -10.88 -7.45 5.74
N LEU A 56 -10.96 -7.19 4.44
CA LEU A 56 -9.80 -7.11 3.57
C LEU A 56 -8.91 -5.92 3.93
N LEU A 57 -9.50 -4.76 4.21
CA LEU A 57 -8.73 -3.57 4.64
C LEU A 57 -8.03 -3.82 5.97
N GLN A 58 -8.71 -4.45 6.90
CA GLN A 58 -8.17 -4.85 8.20
C GLN A 58 -6.97 -5.80 8.03
N ASN A 59 -7.14 -6.81 7.19
CA ASN A 59 -6.08 -7.76 6.89
C ASN A 59 -4.89 -7.11 6.19
N ALA A 60 -5.13 -6.12 5.33
CA ALA A 60 -4.05 -5.38 4.67
C ALA A 60 -3.13 -4.67 5.67
N MET A 61 -3.70 -4.04 6.68
CA MET A 61 -2.93 -3.40 7.74
C MET A 61 -2.16 -4.41 8.58
N LEU A 62 -2.83 -5.51 8.98
CA LEU A 62 -2.19 -6.57 9.75
C LEU A 62 -1.01 -7.18 9.01
N ILE A 63 -1.21 -7.55 7.77
CA ILE A 63 -0.17 -8.20 6.95
C ILE A 63 0.98 -7.25 6.66
N ALA A 64 0.70 -5.97 6.39
CA ALA A 64 1.77 -4.97 6.23
C ALA A 64 2.67 -4.93 7.47
N GLY A 65 2.09 -4.93 8.66
CA GLY A 65 2.86 -4.95 9.91
C GLY A 65 3.65 -6.25 10.09
N VAL A 66 3.03 -7.40 9.86
CA VAL A 66 3.69 -8.72 10.01
C VAL A 66 4.85 -8.85 9.02
N VAL A 67 4.64 -8.53 7.76
CA VAL A 67 5.67 -8.64 6.72
C VAL A 67 6.81 -7.65 6.98
N THR A 68 6.49 -6.47 7.48
CA THR A 68 7.50 -5.49 7.89
C THR A 68 8.39 -6.04 9.01
N LEU A 69 7.81 -6.70 10.02
CA LEU A 69 8.60 -7.33 11.08
C LEU A 69 9.51 -8.42 10.54
N ILE A 70 9.02 -9.23 9.59
CA ILE A 70 9.84 -10.27 8.95
C ILE A 70 11.00 -9.63 8.19
N GLN A 71 10.76 -8.53 7.48
CA GLN A 71 11.81 -7.82 6.74
C GLN A 71 12.84 -7.18 7.67
N LEU A 72 12.42 -6.66 8.82
CA LEU A 72 13.32 -6.02 9.77
C LEU A 72 14.21 -7.02 10.53
N PHE A 73 13.68 -8.17 10.93
CA PHE A 73 14.36 -9.10 11.83
C PHE A 73 14.67 -10.47 11.24
N SER A 74 14.09 -10.78 10.10
CA SER A 74 14.19 -12.05 9.36
C SER A 74 13.64 -13.28 10.11
N ILE A 75 13.21 -14.27 9.31
CA ILE A 75 12.89 -15.62 9.76
C ILE A 75 13.75 -16.56 8.90
N GLY A 76 14.83 -17.11 9.45
CA GLY A 76 15.78 -17.90 8.68
C GLY A 76 16.39 -17.07 7.53
N PRO A 77 16.33 -17.55 6.28
CA PRO A 77 16.84 -16.82 5.12
C PRO A 77 15.91 -15.72 4.62
N VAL A 78 14.64 -15.69 5.08
CA VAL A 78 13.61 -14.74 4.64
C VAL A 78 13.70 -13.47 5.47
N GLY A 79 13.83 -12.34 4.80
CA GLY A 79 14.01 -11.04 5.42
C GLY A 79 15.43 -10.53 5.27
N GLY A 80 15.58 -9.27 4.83
CA GLY A 80 16.88 -8.67 4.56
C GLY A 80 17.57 -8.06 5.78
N LYS A 81 16.88 -7.97 6.93
CA LYS A 81 17.33 -7.23 8.10
C LYS A 81 17.67 -5.78 7.77
N VAL A 82 16.80 -5.15 7.02
CA VAL A 82 16.98 -3.78 6.50
C VAL A 82 15.86 -2.86 7.00
N PRO A 83 16.12 -1.55 7.13
CA PRO A 83 15.13 -0.60 7.66
C PRO A 83 14.10 -0.21 6.59
N ILE A 84 13.27 -1.15 6.18
CA ILE A 84 12.24 -0.97 5.15
C ILE A 84 10.88 -1.32 5.70
N ILE A 85 9.89 -0.47 5.40
CA ILE A 85 8.48 -0.75 5.64
C ILE A 85 7.91 -1.48 4.43
N MET A 86 7.17 -2.54 4.69
CA MET A 86 6.47 -3.33 3.68
C MET A 86 4.98 -3.01 3.68
N GLY A 87 4.36 -3.11 2.55
CA GLY A 87 2.92 -2.92 2.43
C GLY A 87 2.41 -3.31 1.06
N THR A 88 1.13 -3.06 0.80
CA THR A 88 0.45 -3.47 -0.43
C THR A 88 1.09 -2.82 -1.67
N SER A 89 1.42 -3.64 -2.64
CA SER A 89 2.08 -3.20 -3.88
C SER A 89 1.13 -2.45 -4.80
N SER A 90 1.55 -1.28 -5.28
CA SER A 90 0.84 -0.55 -6.35
C SER A 90 1.18 -1.07 -7.74
N GLY A 91 2.28 -1.80 -7.89
CA GLY A 91 2.75 -2.28 -9.19
C GLY A 91 1.83 -3.26 -9.88
N PHE A 92 0.98 -3.95 -9.13
CA PHE A 92 0.06 -4.95 -9.65
C PHE A 92 -1.29 -4.38 -10.11
N ILE A 93 -1.58 -3.10 -9.89
CA ILE A 93 -2.91 -2.54 -10.17
C ILE A 93 -3.32 -2.75 -11.62
N GLY A 94 -2.44 -2.47 -12.57
CA GLY A 94 -2.74 -2.64 -14.00
C GLY A 94 -3.04 -4.08 -14.38
N VAL A 95 -2.22 -5.02 -13.92
CA VAL A 95 -2.38 -6.46 -14.18
C VAL A 95 -3.65 -6.98 -13.53
N PHE A 96 -3.91 -6.63 -12.29
CA PHE A 96 -5.10 -7.09 -11.57
C PHE A 96 -6.40 -6.53 -12.15
N ASN A 97 -6.39 -5.28 -12.61
CA ASN A 97 -7.52 -4.73 -13.35
C ASN A 97 -7.81 -5.52 -14.63
N SER A 98 -6.76 -5.90 -15.35
CA SER A 98 -6.88 -6.73 -16.54
C SER A 98 -7.42 -8.11 -16.24
N VAL A 99 -6.95 -8.75 -15.17
CA VAL A 99 -7.46 -10.06 -14.72
C VAL A 99 -8.93 -9.95 -14.32
N ALA A 100 -9.31 -8.91 -13.58
CA ALA A 100 -10.70 -8.69 -13.18
C ALA A 100 -11.61 -8.56 -14.40
N ALA A 101 -11.20 -7.82 -15.44
CA ALA A 101 -11.93 -7.67 -16.68
C ALA A 101 -12.03 -8.99 -17.44
N THR A 102 -10.93 -9.74 -17.56
CA THR A 102 -10.89 -11.03 -18.27
C THR A 102 -11.75 -12.09 -17.60
N MET A 103 -11.76 -12.13 -16.27
CA MET A 103 -12.51 -13.12 -15.49
C MET A 103 -13.97 -12.71 -15.22
N GLY A 104 -14.39 -11.53 -15.67
CA GLY A 104 -15.78 -11.07 -15.51
C GLY A 104 -16.13 -10.47 -14.15
N GLY A 105 -15.14 -10.15 -13.31
CA GLY A 105 -15.37 -9.55 -12.01
C GLY A 105 -15.90 -10.53 -10.96
N GLY A 106 -16.36 -9.98 -9.83
CA GLY A 106 -16.92 -10.75 -8.73
C GLY A 106 -15.89 -11.45 -7.85
N VAL A 107 -16.38 -12.24 -6.89
CA VAL A 107 -15.56 -12.99 -5.95
C VAL A 107 -14.64 -13.98 -6.68
N LEU A 108 -15.11 -14.57 -7.76
CA LEU A 108 -14.31 -15.53 -8.54
C LEU A 108 -13.09 -14.86 -9.18
N ALA A 109 -13.24 -13.67 -9.75
CA ALA A 109 -12.12 -12.91 -10.32
C ALA A 109 -11.12 -12.51 -9.23
N TYR A 110 -11.61 -12.04 -8.10
CA TYR A 110 -10.75 -11.69 -6.96
C TYR A 110 -10.02 -12.93 -6.41
N GLY A 111 -10.71 -14.07 -6.35
CA GLY A 111 -10.12 -15.35 -5.98
C GLY A 111 -9.01 -15.78 -6.95
N ALA A 112 -9.19 -15.55 -8.26
CA ALA A 112 -8.16 -15.82 -9.26
C ALA A 112 -6.92 -14.93 -9.05
N ILE A 113 -7.12 -13.66 -8.67
CA ILE A 113 -6.04 -12.76 -8.28
C ILE A 113 -5.28 -13.31 -7.06
N MET A 114 -6.00 -13.79 -6.06
CA MET A 114 -5.39 -14.38 -4.86
C MET A 114 -4.58 -15.63 -5.18
N GLY A 115 -5.14 -16.55 -5.99
CA GLY A 115 -4.44 -17.75 -6.41
C GLY A 115 -3.18 -17.44 -7.22
N ALA A 116 -3.25 -16.50 -8.14
CA ALA A 116 -2.11 -16.02 -8.90
C ALA A 116 -1.05 -15.40 -8.00
N SER A 117 -1.47 -14.64 -6.99
CA SER A 117 -0.57 -14.01 -6.02
C SER A 117 0.16 -15.04 -5.15
N ILE A 118 -0.50 -16.13 -4.75
CA ILE A 118 0.15 -17.21 -3.99
C ILE A 118 1.26 -17.83 -4.83
N ILE A 119 0.94 -18.22 -6.06
CA ILE A 119 1.91 -18.85 -6.97
C ILE A 119 3.05 -17.87 -7.30
N GLY A 120 2.72 -16.64 -7.62
CA GLY A 120 3.71 -15.61 -7.93
C GLY A 120 4.62 -15.28 -6.75
N GLY A 121 4.08 -15.22 -5.54
CA GLY A 121 4.86 -15.00 -4.33
C GLY A 121 5.85 -16.13 -4.07
N LEU A 122 5.43 -17.37 -4.25
CA LEU A 122 6.34 -18.52 -4.16
C LEU A 122 7.43 -18.47 -5.24
N PHE A 123 7.06 -18.08 -6.46
CA PHE A 123 8.02 -17.89 -7.55
C PHE A 123 9.05 -16.80 -7.21
N GLU A 124 8.63 -15.67 -6.68
CA GLU A 124 9.53 -14.58 -6.27
C GLU A 124 10.44 -15.02 -5.12
N THR A 125 9.95 -15.83 -4.19
CA THR A 125 10.75 -16.41 -3.12
C THR A 125 11.90 -17.26 -3.68
N VAL A 126 11.62 -18.11 -4.66
CA VAL A 126 12.65 -18.91 -5.35
C VAL A 126 13.62 -17.98 -6.09
N LEU A 127 13.10 -16.97 -6.78
CA LEU A 127 13.92 -15.97 -7.46
C LEU A 127 14.88 -15.26 -6.49
N GLY A 128 14.40 -14.89 -5.31
CA GLY A 128 15.22 -14.27 -4.26
C GLY A 128 16.31 -15.19 -3.74
N PHE A 129 16.03 -16.49 -3.60
CA PHE A 129 17.02 -17.47 -3.20
C PHE A 129 18.20 -17.54 -4.17
N PHE A 130 17.93 -17.41 -5.47
CA PHE A 130 18.93 -17.43 -6.53
C PHE A 130 19.32 -16.03 -7.03
N LEU A 131 19.08 -14.99 -6.24
CA LEU A 131 19.26 -13.61 -6.68
C LEU A 131 20.71 -13.27 -7.02
N LYS A 132 21.68 -13.80 -6.28
CA LYS A 132 23.11 -13.47 -6.48
C LYS A 132 23.57 -13.63 -7.92
N PRO A 133 23.34 -14.79 -8.60
CA PRO A 133 23.71 -14.92 -10.01
C PRO A 133 22.83 -14.09 -10.95
N LEU A 134 21.61 -13.71 -10.52
CA LEU A 134 20.67 -12.96 -11.36
C LEU A 134 20.81 -11.44 -11.19
N ARG A 135 21.53 -10.97 -10.17
CA ARG A 135 21.67 -9.54 -9.84
C ARG A 135 22.21 -8.70 -11.01
N ARG A 136 23.04 -9.30 -11.86
CA ARG A 136 23.59 -8.64 -13.05
C ARG A 136 22.52 -8.16 -14.05
N PHE A 137 21.30 -8.74 -13.99
CA PHE A 137 20.19 -8.34 -14.85
C PHE A 137 19.38 -7.16 -14.28
N PHE A 138 19.73 -6.67 -13.08
CA PHE A 138 19.00 -5.62 -12.37
C PHE A 138 19.86 -4.36 -12.12
N PRO A 139 20.44 -3.74 -13.18
CA PRO A 139 21.17 -2.48 -13.00
C PRO A 139 20.22 -1.34 -12.63
N ALA A 140 20.78 -0.24 -12.14
CA ALA A 140 20.00 0.94 -11.70
C ALA A 140 19.07 1.49 -12.80
N VAL A 141 19.47 1.42 -14.05
CA VAL A 141 18.64 1.86 -15.19
C VAL A 141 17.36 1.04 -15.28
N VAL A 142 17.46 -0.30 -15.13
CA VAL A 142 16.29 -1.19 -15.16
C VAL A 142 15.36 -0.88 -14.00
N THR A 143 15.90 -0.76 -12.78
CA THR A 143 15.12 -0.44 -11.58
C THR A 143 14.40 0.90 -11.72
N GLY A 144 15.12 1.94 -12.17
CA GLY A 144 14.53 3.26 -12.37
C GLY A 144 13.45 3.28 -13.45
N THR A 145 13.63 2.54 -14.54
CA THR A 145 12.64 2.41 -15.61
C THR A 145 11.37 1.73 -15.10
N VAL A 146 11.50 0.67 -14.28
CA VAL A 146 10.36 -0.02 -13.67
C VAL A 146 9.55 0.93 -12.80
N VAL A 147 10.21 1.66 -11.90
CA VAL A 147 9.53 2.60 -10.99
C VAL A 147 8.83 3.71 -11.77
N LEU A 148 9.49 4.27 -12.79
CA LEU A 148 8.88 5.28 -13.66
C LEU A 148 7.64 4.73 -14.38
N SER A 149 7.73 3.52 -14.92
CA SER A 149 6.62 2.88 -15.63
C SER A 149 5.41 2.65 -14.72
N ILE A 150 5.64 2.23 -13.48
CA ILE A 150 4.57 2.07 -12.48
C ILE A 150 3.88 3.42 -12.23
N GLY A 151 4.66 4.48 -12.00
CA GLY A 151 4.12 5.82 -11.77
C GLY A 151 3.28 6.31 -12.95
N LEU A 152 3.76 6.15 -14.17
CA LEU A 152 3.05 6.55 -15.38
C LEU A 152 1.74 5.75 -15.57
N SER A 153 1.75 4.46 -15.26
CA SER A 153 0.55 3.62 -15.38
C SER A 153 -0.56 4.01 -14.40
N LEU A 154 -0.21 4.66 -13.30
CA LEU A 154 -1.18 5.07 -12.27
C LEU A 154 -1.80 6.45 -12.51
N ILE A 155 -1.36 7.20 -13.52
CA ILE A 155 -1.89 8.55 -13.78
C ILE A 155 -3.38 8.50 -14.06
N SER A 156 -3.86 7.56 -14.87
CA SER A 156 -5.29 7.41 -15.17
C SER A 156 -6.12 7.10 -13.93
N VAL A 157 -5.58 6.29 -13.01
CA VAL A 157 -6.24 5.98 -11.74
C VAL A 157 -6.39 7.25 -10.89
N GLY A 158 -5.34 8.07 -10.82
CA GLY A 158 -5.37 9.35 -10.11
C GLY A 158 -6.38 10.31 -10.70
N ILE A 159 -6.46 10.41 -12.01
CA ILE A 159 -7.43 11.27 -12.70
C ILE A 159 -8.87 10.84 -12.40
N ASN A 160 -9.14 9.53 -12.42
CA ASN A 160 -10.47 9.02 -12.09
C ASN A 160 -10.86 9.32 -10.65
N SER A 161 -9.93 9.17 -9.71
CA SER A 161 -10.16 9.53 -8.31
C SER A 161 -10.41 11.03 -8.13
N PHE A 162 -9.70 11.85 -8.90
CA PHE A 162 -9.85 13.31 -8.90
C PHE A 162 -11.26 13.74 -9.31
N GLY A 163 -11.86 13.02 -10.25
CA GLY A 163 -13.23 13.31 -10.73
C GLY A 163 -14.34 12.78 -9.83
N GLY A 164 -14.03 12.02 -8.78
CA GLY A 164 -15.03 11.47 -7.85
C GLY A 164 -15.04 9.95 -7.74
N GLY A 165 -14.18 9.26 -8.46
CA GLY A 165 -14.09 7.80 -8.49
C GLY A 165 -14.79 7.17 -9.69
N ASN A 166 -14.50 5.90 -9.92
CA ASN A 166 -15.08 5.14 -11.03
C ASN A 166 -16.60 5.01 -10.86
N ASN A 167 -17.32 5.24 -11.95
CA ASN A 167 -18.77 5.10 -11.99
C ASN A 167 -19.56 6.02 -11.04
N ALA A 168 -18.93 7.08 -10.53
CA ALA A 168 -19.64 8.07 -9.73
C ALA A 168 -20.66 8.81 -10.58
N ALA A 169 -21.89 8.95 -10.06
CA ALA A 169 -22.97 9.63 -10.78
C ALA A 169 -22.66 11.12 -11.03
N ASP A 170 -21.89 11.73 -10.14
CA ASP A 170 -21.44 13.12 -10.23
C ASP A 170 -19.98 13.24 -10.71
N PHE A 171 -19.50 12.27 -11.47
CA PHE A 171 -18.13 12.26 -11.99
C PHE A 171 -17.83 13.53 -12.78
N GLY A 172 -16.72 14.18 -12.46
CA GLY A 172 -16.30 15.40 -13.12
C GLY A 172 -17.04 16.65 -12.69
N SER A 173 -17.91 16.57 -11.67
CA SER A 173 -18.60 17.75 -11.15
C SER A 173 -17.62 18.78 -10.60
N MET A 174 -18.01 20.06 -10.62
CA MET A 174 -17.17 21.14 -10.09
C MET A 174 -16.85 20.94 -8.61
N GLU A 175 -17.78 20.40 -7.83
CA GLU A 175 -17.59 20.11 -6.41
C GLU A 175 -16.49 19.08 -6.21
N ASN A 176 -16.49 17.97 -6.94
CA ASN A 176 -15.46 16.94 -6.89
C ASN A 176 -14.09 17.48 -7.32
N LEU A 177 -14.05 18.24 -8.42
CA LEU A 177 -12.80 18.80 -8.95
C LEU A 177 -12.19 19.83 -8.00
N LEU A 178 -13.00 20.70 -7.42
CA LEU A 178 -12.52 21.72 -6.48
C LEU A 178 -12.03 21.08 -5.19
N LEU A 179 -12.73 20.09 -4.66
CA LEU A 179 -12.28 19.37 -3.46
C LEU A 179 -10.97 18.65 -3.71
N ALA A 180 -10.84 17.94 -4.83
CA ALA A 180 -9.61 17.25 -5.21
C ALA A 180 -8.45 18.22 -5.41
N LEU A 181 -8.68 19.35 -6.06
CA LEU A 181 -7.68 20.39 -6.25
C LEU A 181 -7.22 20.98 -4.90
N PHE A 182 -8.15 21.22 -3.98
CA PHE A 182 -7.85 21.70 -2.62
C PHE A 182 -6.93 20.73 -1.89
N VAL A 183 -7.24 19.41 -1.93
CA VAL A 183 -6.41 18.37 -1.31
C VAL A 183 -5.01 18.35 -1.94
N LEU A 184 -4.93 18.41 -3.27
CA LEU A 184 -3.65 18.42 -3.97
C LEU A 184 -2.79 19.63 -3.57
N VAL A 185 -3.39 20.83 -3.50
CA VAL A 185 -2.70 22.05 -3.08
C VAL A 185 -2.19 21.93 -1.64
N VAL A 186 -2.99 21.38 -0.73
CA VAL A 186 -2.58 21.16 0.67
C VAL A 186 -1.38 20.19 0.72
N ILE A 187 -1.44 19.09 -0.02
CA ILE A 187 -0.34 18.11 -0.08
C ILE A 187 0.95 18.77 -0.58
N LEU A 188 0.87 19.53 -1.67
CA LEU A 188 2.04 20.20 -2.27
C LEU A 188 2.60 21.27 -1.33
N PHE A 189 1.75 22.00 -0.64
CA PHE A 189 2.17 23.00 0.36
C PHE A 189 2.99 22.34 1.47
N PHE A 190 2.46 21.27 2.09
CA PHE A 190 3.19 20.59 3.16
C PHE A 190 4.45 19.93 2.68
N LYS A 191 4.45 19.37 1.48
CA LYS A 191 5.61 18.66 0.93
C LYS A 191 6.77 19.62 0.59
N HIS A 192 6.49 20.79 0.02
CA HIS A 192 7.53 21.68 -0.52
C HIS A 192 7.89 22.85 0.40
N TRP A 193 6.96 23.33 1.24
CA TRP A 193 7.17 24.53 2.05
C TRP A 193 7.28 24.25 3.55
N THR A 194 7.22 23.00 3.96
CA THR A 194 7.50 22.57 5.33
C THR A 194 8.66 21.58 5.33
N LYS A 195 9.22 21.31 6.50
CA LYS A 195 10.35 20.41 6.68
C LYS A 195 10.07 19.38 7.77
N GLY A 196 10.82 18.25 7.73
CA GLY A 196 10.76 17.21 8.74
C GLY A 196 9.44 16.44 8.73
N PHE A 197 8.85 16.26 9.90
CA PHE A 197 7.64 15.47 10.08
C PHE A 197 6.47 15.98 9.23
N LEU A 198 6.28 17.31 9.14
CA LEU A 198 5.18 17.88 8.36
C LEU A 198 5.30 17.58 6.87
N SER A 199 6.51 17.65 6.32
CA SER A 199 6.75 17.30 4.92
C SER A 199 6.57 15.82 4.65
N SER A 200 7.04 14.96 5.56
CA SER A 200 6.94 13.50 5.42
C SER A 200 5.49 13.01 5.50
N SER A 201 4.64 13.71 6.24
CA SER A 201 3.24 13.37 6.44
C SER A 201 2.28 14.19 5.57
N SER A 202 2.78 14.80 4.48
CA SER A 202 1.99 15.69 3.62
C SER A 202 0.69 15.06 3.12
N ILE A 203 0.72 13.79 2.74
CA ILE A 203 -0.46 13.08 2.23
C ILE A 203 -1.51 12.94 3.33
N LEU A 204 -1.09 12.62 4.56
CA LEU A 204 -2.01 12.53 5.70
C LEU A 204 -2.68 13.87 5.98
N PHE A 205 -1.93 14.98 5.99
CA PHE A 205 -2.50 16.31 6.19
C PHE A 205 -3.45 16.69 5.05
N GLY A 206 -3.14 16.30 3.82
CA GLY A 206 -4.05 16.46 2.68
C GLY A 206 -5.37 15.72 2.88
N ILE A 207 -5.31 14.50 3.37
CA ILE A 207 -6.51 13.68 3.66
C ILE A 207 -7.34 14.35 4.77
N ILE A 208 -6.72 14.76 5.87
CA ILE A 208 -7.40 15.42 6.98
C ILE A 208 -8.09 16.70 6.48
N ALA A 209 -7.37 17.53 5.73
CA ALA A 209 -7.92 18.76 5.16
C ALA A 209 -9.09 18.47 4.21
N GLY A 210 -8.97 17.43 3.40
CA GLY A 210 -10.03 17.00 2.48
C GLY A 210 -11.28 16.54 3.22
N TYR A 211 -11.13 15.75 4.27
CA TYR A 211 -12.28 15.34 5.09
C TYR A 211 -12.93 16.52 5.79
N ILE A 212 -12.17 17.46 6.33
CA ILE A 212 -12.70 18.68 6.96
C ILE A 212 -13.48 19.50 5.92
N ALA A 213 -12.91 19.69 4.72
CA ALA A 213 -13.57 20.40 3.63
C ALA A 213 -14.86 19.71 3.19
N ALA A 214 -14.87 18.38 3.10
CA ALA A 214 -16.05 17.60 2.75
C ALA A 214 -17.15 17.72 3.82
N ILE A 215 -16.78 17.72 5.09
CA ILE A 215 -17.72 17.95 6.20
C ILE A 215 -18.37 19.34 6.08
N ILE A 216 -17.57 20.37 5.84
CA ILE A 216 -18.06 21.75 5.65
C ILE A 216 -18.99 21.81 4.43
N MET A 217 -18.62 21.19 3.31
CA MET A 217 -19.48 21.14 2.12
C MET A 217 -20.81 20.45 2.42
N GLY A 218 -20.81 19.41 3.24
CA GLY A 218 -22.02 18.71 3.67
C GLY A 218 -22.97 19.56 4.52
N LEU A 219 -22.47 20.59 5.17
CA LEU A 219 -23.28 21.53 5.96
C LEU A 219 -23.83 22.68 5.11
N VAL A 220 -23.18 23.02 4.00
CA VAL A 220 -23.50 24.21 3.20
C VAL A 220 -24.15 23.85 1.85
N LEU A 221 -23.76 22.73 1.24
CA LEU A 221 -24.21 22.34 -0.09
C LEU A 221 -25.19 21.15 -0.03
N PRO A 222 -26.05 20.99 -1.06
CA PRO A 222 -26.90 19.80 -1.15
C PRO A 222 -26.10 18.50 -1.22
N ARG A 223 -26.47 17.50 -0.42
CA ARG A 223 -25.80 16.20 -0.36
C ARG A 223 -26.20 15.25 -1.46
N THR A 224 -27.35 15.49 -2.08
CA THR A 224 -27.88 14.62 -3.12
C THR A 224 -28.08 15.40 -4.42
N GLY A 225 -28.12 14.68 -5.52
CA GLY A 225 -28.41 15.24 -6.83
C GLY A 225 -29.33 14.30 -7.59
N ILE A 226 -29.81 14.76 -8.75
CA ILE A 226 -30.71 13.99 -9.60
C ILE A 226 -30.02 13.81 -10.95
N THR A 227 -29.97 12.56 -11.45
CA THR A 227 -29.41 12.25 -12.77
C THR A 227 -30.33 12.76 -13.88
N ALA A 228 -29.83 12.76 -15.12
CA ALA A 228 -30.65 13.09 -16.31
C ALA A 228 -31.90 12.21 -16.44
N ASP A 229 -31.82 10.97 -15.91
CA ASP A 229 -32.95 10.03 -15.91
C ASP A 229 -33.89 10.18 -14.70
N GLY A 230 -33.66 11.20 -13.85
CA GLY A 230 -34.52 11.50 -12.71
C GLY A 230 -34.22 10.65 -11.47
N VAL A 231 -33.11 9.90 -11.45
CA VAL A 231 -32.72 9.07 -10.30
C VAL A 231 -31.94 9.92 -9.31
N GLU A 232 -32.35 9.87 -8.03
CA GLU A 232 -31.62 10.53 -6.95
C GLU A 232 -30.36 9.75 -6.59
N TYR A 233 -29.25 10.47 -6.35
CA TYR A 233 -27.98 9.88 -5.93
C TYR A 233 -27.33 10.72 -4.83
N THR A 234 -26.51 10.05 -3.99
CA THR A 234 -25.67 10.73 -3.01
C THR A 234 -24.37 11.14 -3.69
N LYS A 235 -23.95 12.39 -3.48
CA LYS A 235 -22.71 12.92 -4.07
C LYS A 235 -21.50 12.19 -3.53
N ALA A 236 -20.47 12.01 -4.38
CA ALA A 236 -19.29 11.22 -4.07
C ALA A 236 -18.51 11.73 -2.83
N TRP A 237 -18.54 13.04 -2.58
CA TRP A 237 -17.81 13.66 -1.46
C TRP A 237 -18.53 13.58 -0.12
N VAL A 238 -19.75 13.06 -0.06
CA VAL A 238 -20.55 12.96 1.16
C VAL A 238 -20.02 11.82 2.03
N LEU A 239 -19.77 12.12 3.31
CA LEU A 239 -19.26 11.15 4.29
C LEU A 239 -20.39 10.30 4.88
N ASN A 240 -20.13 9.02 5.06
CA ASN A 240 -21.07 8.09 5.70
C ASN A 240 -20.62 7.78 7.13
N TRP A 241 -21.12 8.55 8.08
CA TRP A 241 -20.78 8.40 9.49
C TRP A 241 -21.36 7.14 10.14
N ASP A 242 -22.45 6.58 9.59
CA ASP A 242 -23.06 5.37 10.12
C ASP A 242 -22.12 4.17 10.06
N LYS A 243 -21.31 4.07 9.00
CA LYS A 243 -20.31 3.01 8.89
C LYS A 243 -19.27 3.06 10.00
N VAL A 244 -18.84 4.26 10.38
CA VAL A 244 -17.87 4.44 11.48
C VAL A 244 -18.53 4.11 12.82
N LYS A 245 -19.75 4.57 13.04
CA LYS A 245 -20.50 4.35 14.27
C LYS A 245 -20.76 2.87 14.51
N ASP A 246 -21.12 2.13 13.45
CA ASP A 246 -21.49 0.70 13.54
C ASP A 246 -20.27 -0.23 13.56
N ALA A 247 -19.07 0.26 13.23
CA ALA A 247 -17.85 -0.55 13.25
C ALA A 247 -17.44 -0.89 14.68
N SER A 248 -17.00 -2.13 14.91
CA SER A 248 -16.50 -2.55 16.21
C SER A 248 -15.11 -1.96 16.50
N TRP A 249 -14.75 -1.86 17.78
CA TRP A 249 -13.42 -1.41 18.19
C TRP A 249 -12.35 -2.49 18.03
N PHE A 250 -12.74 -3.76 18.09
CA PHE A 250 -11.83 -4.89 17.98
C PHE A 250 -12.46 -5.99 17.14
N ALA A 251 -11.72 -6.56 16.21
CA ALA A 251 -12.12 -7.71 15.43
C ALA A 251 -10.91 -8.57 15.10
N ILE A 252 -11.08 -9.89 15.14
CA ILE A 252 -10.05 -10.85 14.77
C ILE A 252 -9.97 -10.91 13.25
N PRO A 253 -8.77 -10.81 12.64
CA PRO A 253 -8.62 -10.95 11.20
C PRO A 253 -9.12 -12.31 10.71
N GLN A 254 -9.78 -12.30 9.57
CA GLN A 254 -10.34 -13.50 8.96
C GLN A 254 -9.29 -14.18 8.06
N LEU A 255 -9.05 -15.47 8.29
CA LEU A 255 -8.20 -16.29 7.43
C LEU A 255 -9.01 -16.71 6.19
N MET A 256 -8.42 -16.54 5.00
CA MET A 256 -9.01 -16.89 3.71
C MET A 256 -10.42 -16.31 3.52
N PRO A 257 -10.61 -14.98 3.65
CA PRO A 257 -11.93 -14.37 3.42
C PRO A 257 -12.43 -14.56 1.99
N VAL A 258 -11.53 -14.77 1.04
CA VAL A 258 -11.82 -15.10 -0.35
C VAL A 258 -11.07 -16.38 -0.71
N LYS A 259 -11.80 -17.37 -1.26
CA LYS A 259 -11.17 -18.63 -1.67
C LYS A 259 -10.28 -18.42 -2.88
N PRO A 260 -8.98 -18.79 -2.82
CA PRO A 260 -8.10 -18.72 -3.97
C PRO A 260 -8.57 -19.63 -5.13
N VAL A 261 -8.49 -19.12 -6.35
CA VAL A 261 -8.79 -19.86 -7.56
C VAL A 261 -7.53 -19.86 -8.45
N PHE A 262 -7.10 -21.03 -8.86
CA PHE A 262 -5.88 -21.17 -9.68
C PHE A 262 -6.25 -21.25 -11.15
N ASP A 263 -6.07 -20.15 -11.88
CA ASP A 263 -6.38 -20.01 -13.31
C ASP A 263 -5.15 -19.49 -14.05
N VAL A 264 -4.73 -20.22 -15.08
CA VAL A 264 -3.54 -19.87 -15.88
C VAL A 264 -3.66 -18.49 -16.52
N ARG A 265 -4.87 -18.04 -16.87
CA ARG A 265 -5.09 -16.71 -17.45
C ARG A 265 -4.72 -15.57 -16.49
N ALA A 266 -4.83 -15.82 -15.18
CA ALA A 266 -4.41 -14.87 -14.14
C ALA A 266 -2.94 -15.09 -13.76
N ILE A 267 -2.50 -16.34 -13.62
CA ILE A 267 -1.17 -16.69 -13.10
C ILE A 267 -0.06 -16.17 -14.01
N LEU A 268 -0.14 -16.38 -15.32
CA LEU A 268 0.95 -16.02 -16.23
C LEU A 268 1.27 -14.52 -16.24
N PRO A 269 0.29 -13.59 -16.40
CA PRO A 269 0.59 -12.16 -16.33
C PRO A 269 1.13 -11.73 -14.97
N VAL A 270 0.61 -12.31 -13.89
CA VAL A 270 1.02 -11.96 -12.53
C VAL A 270 2.45 -12.40 -12.23
N LEU A 271 2.89 -13.56 -12.74
CA LEU A 271 4.29 -13.99 -12.59
C LEU A 271 5.28 -12.98 -13.17
N ILE A 272 4.96 -12.40 -14.32
CA ILE A 272 5.79 -11.36 -14.93
C ILE A 272 5.91 -10.16 -14.01
N MET A 273 4.81 -9.73 -13.40
CA MET A 273 4.81 -8.60 -12.47
C MET A 273 5.58 -8.91 -11.18
N PHE A 274 5.65 -10.16 -10.75
CA PHE A 274 6.48 -10.54 -9.60
C PHE A 274 7.98 -10.37 -9.90
N ILE A 275 8.41 -10.58 -11.13
CA ILE A 275 9.78 -10.26 -11.53
C ILE A 275 10.02 -8.75 -11.43
N VAL A 276 9.08 -7.94 -11.90
CA VAL A 276 9.14 -6.48 -11.81
C VAL A 276 9.21 -6.02 -10.35
N THR A 277 8.41 -6.61 -9.48
CA THR A 277 8.41 -6.30 -8.04
C THR A 277 9.74 -6.68 -7.37
N ALA A 278 10.35 -7.78 -7.77
CA ALA A 278 11.68 -8.18 -7.30
C ALA A 278 12.72 -7.12 -7.66
N VAL A 279 12.68 -6.59 -8.88
CA VAL A 279 13.55 -5.50 -9.33
C VAL A 279 13.32 -4.23 -8.48
N GLU A 280 12.07 -3.88 -8.23
CA GLU A 280 11.69 -2.75 -7.38
C GLU A 280 12.28 -2.90 -5.96
N THR A 281 12.13 -4.06 -5.36
CA THR A 281 12.64 -4.34 -4.01
C THR A 281 14.17 -4.26 -3.95
N VAL A 282 14.87 -4.78 -4.95
CA VAL A 282 16.33 -4.64 -5.03
C VAL A 282 16.72 -3.15 -5.07
N GLY A 283 16.01 -2.34 -5.85
CA GLY A 283 16.25 -0.90 -5.91
C GLY A 283 15.97 -0.20 -4.59
N ASP A 284 14.88 -0.54 -3.93
CA ASP A 284 14.50 0.08 -2.65
C ASP A 284 15.51 -0.27 -1.54
N ILE A 285 15.92 -1.53 -1.43
CA ILE A 285 16.93 -1.94 -0.44
C ILE A 285 18.26 -1.25 -0.71
N SER A 286 18.70 -1.21 -1.97
CA SER A 286 19.91 -0.50 -2.35
C SER A 286 19.82 0.99 -2.00
N GLY A 287 18.69 1.63 -2.28
CA GLY A 287 18.46 3.05 -1.97
C GLY A 287 18.47 3.33 -0.47
N VAL A 288 17.88 2.47 0.34
CA VAL A 288 17.88 2.60 1.81
C VAL A 288 19.30 2.45 2.36
N MET A 289 20.04 1.46 1.92
CA MET A 289 21.38 1.21 2.46
C MET A 289 22.37 2.29 2.04
N GLU A 290 22.29 2.76 0.79
CA GLU A 290 23.13 3.87 0.34
C GLU A 290 22.71 5.20 0.97
N GLY A 291 21.42 5.51 0.95
CA GLY A 291 20.89 6.77 1.47
C GLY A 291 20.95 6.89 2.98
N GLY A 292 20.72 5.80 3.69
CA GLY A 292 20.69 5.77 5.17
C GLY A 292 22.02 5.50 5.82
N LEU A 293 22.79 4.53 5.33
CA LEU A 293 24.06 4.06 5.91
C LEU A 293 25.28 4.42 5.10
N GLY A 294 25.13 4.93 3.89
CA GLY A 294 26.26 5.31 3.03
C GLY A 294 27.09 4.12 2.52
N ARG A 295 26.51 2.93 2.46
CA ARG A 295 27.16 1.73 1.94
C ARG A 295 26.26 0.97 0.97
N GLU A 296 26.84 0.10 0.16
CA GLU A 296 26.08 -0.78 -0.70
C GLU A 296 25.37 -1.88 0.11
N ALA A 297 24.23 -2.32 -0.39
CA ALA A 297 23.51 -3.47 0.17
C ALA A 297 24.30 -4.76 -0.12
N THR A 298 24.34 -5.66 0.86
CA THR A 298 24.98 -6.97 0.67
C THR A 298 24.08 -7.90 -0.12
N ASP A 299 24.67 -8.93 -0.75
CA ASP A 299 23.89 -9.94 -1.46
C ASP A 299 22.88 -10.64 -0.55
N LYS A 300 23.28 -10.88 0.71
CA LYS A 300 22.39 -11.51 1.70
C LYS A 300 21.20 -10.61 2.05
N GLU A 301 21.40 -9.31 2.18
CA GLU A 301 20.33 -8.35 2.41
C GLU A 301 19.35 -8.30 1.25
N LEU A 302 19.85 -8.23 0.03
CA LEU A 302 19.03 -8.22 -1.18
C LEU A 302 18.25 -9.52 -1.36
N SER A 303 18.93 -10.66 -1.22
CA SER A 303 18.33 -11.98 -1.35
C SER A 303 17.23 -12.20 -0.29
N GLY A 304 17.52 -11.91 0.97
CA GLY A 304 16.55 -12.01 2.06
C GLY A 304 15.37 -11.08 1.87
N GLY A 305 15.62 -9.87 1.40
CA GLY A 305 14.57 -8.88 1.13
C GLY A 305 13.62 -9.32 0.03
N VAL A 306 14.13 -9.87 -1.07
CA VAL A 306 13.30 -10.39 -2.17
C VAL A 306 12.52 -11.63 -1.73
N MET A 307 13.12 -12.52 -0.94
CA MET A 307 12.41 -13.67 -0.38
C MET A 307 11.28 -13.23 0.56
N CYS A 308 11.50 -12.20 1.36
CA CYS A 308 10.45 -11.63 2.22
C CYS A 308 9.31 -11.04 1.38
N ASP A 309 9.63 -10.33 0.31
CA ASP A 309 8.67 -9.78 -0.63
C ASP A 309 7.78 -10.89 -1.21
N GLY A 310 8.37 -11.98 -1.65
CA GLY A 310 7.66 -13.13 -2.22
C GLY A 310 6.80 -13.89 -1.21
N LEU A 311 7.37 -14.29 -0.08
CA LEU A 311 6.62 -15.01 0.95
C LEU A 311 5.57 -14.12 1.59
N GLY A 312 5.86 -12.83 1.79
CA GLY A 312 4.89 -11.87 2.29
C GLY A 312 3.71 -11.72 1.33
N SER A 313 3.96 -11.73 0.04
CA SER A 313 2.90 -11.69 -0.98
C SER A 313 2.01 -12.93 -0.95
N SER A 314 2.59 -14.12 -0.79
CA SER A 314 1.84 -15.36 -0.65
C SER A 314 1.00 -15.38 0.63
N LEU A 315 1.57 -14.92 1.74
CA LEU A 315 0.85 -14.78 3.01
C LEU A 315 -0.30 -13.78 2.90
N ALA A 316 -0.06 -12.64 2.24
CA ALA A 316 -1.08 -11.64 2.00
C ALA A 316 -2.26 -12.21 1.21
N ALA A 317 -1.99 -13.00 0.18
CA ALA A 317 -3.03 -13.63 -0.63
C ALA A 317 -3.87 -14.63 0.17
N VAL A 318 -3.26 -15.36 1.10
CA VAL A 318 -3.99 -16.27 2.01
C VAL A 318 -4.97 -15.47 2.88
N PHE A 319 -4.60 -14.25 3.29
CA PHE A 319 -5.50 -13.35 4.03
C PHE A 319 -6.40 -12.51 3.12
N GLY A 320 -6.40 -12.78 1.82
CA GLY A 320 -7.29 -12.12 0.87
C GLY A 320 -6.84 -10.71 0.44
N VAL A 321 -5.60 -10.33 0.71
CA VAL A 321 -5.08 -9.02 0.34
C VAL A 321 -4.06 -9.12 -0.78
N LEU A 322 -3.74 -7.98 -1.39
CA LEU A 322 -2.85 -7.92 -2.55
C LEU A 322 -1.39 -8.17 -2.16
N PRO A 323 -0.51 -8.51 -3.13
CA PRO A 323 0.91 -8.71 -2.85
C PRO A 323 1.56 -7.56 -2.12
N ASN A 324 2.50 -7.86 -1.23
CA ASN A 324 3.29 -6.89 -0.50
C ASN A 324 4.60 -6.59 -1.21
N THR A 325 5.09 -5.37 -1.03
CA THR A 325 6.38 -4.93 -1.53
C THR A 325 6.99 -3.89 -0.58
N SER A 326 8.26 -3.58 -0.79
CA SER A 326 8.90 -2.44 -0.13
C SER A 326 8.27 -1.13 -0.60
N PHE A 327 8.14 -0.16 0.30
CA PHE A 327 7.57 1.14 0.00
C PHE A 327 8.64 2.18 -0.32
N SER A 328 8.66 2.62 -1.57
CA SER A 328 9.65 3.59 -2.07
C SER A 328 9.57 4.95 -1.38
N GLN A 329 8.37 5.40 -0.98
CA GLN A 329 8.23 6.65 -0.24
C GLN A 329 8.92 6.59 1.12
N ASN A 330 8.95 5.43 1.76
CA ASN A 330 9.66 5.23 3.03
C ASN A 330 11.18 5.15 2.82
N VAL A 331 11.63 4.71 1.64
CA VAL A 331 13.04 4.80 1.25
C VAL A 331 13.50 6.26 1.21
N GLY A 332 12.70 7.13 0.62
CA GLY A 332 12.96 8.58 0.61
C GLY A 332 13.01 9.16 2.02
N LEU A 333 12.12 8.73 2.90
CA LEU A 333 12.10 9.16 4.29
C LEU A 333 13.39 8.75 5.03
N VAL A 334 13.86 7.52 4.86
CA VAL A 334 15.11 7.06 5.45
C VAL A 334 16.30 7.85 4.91
N ALA A 335 16.36 8.08 3.61
CA ALA A 335 17.43 8.85 2.99
C ALA A 335 17.49 10.28 3.51
N MET A 336 16.34 10.91 3.75
CA MET A 336 16.23 12.28 4.25
C MET A 336 16.57 12.39 5.74
N THR A 337 16.03 11.50 6.59
CA THR A 337 16.18 11.56 8.03
C THR A 337 17.41 10.84 8.55
N LYS A 338 17.98 9.91 7.78
CA LYS A 338 19.08 9.02 8.18
C LYS A 338 18.72 8.09 9.34
N VAL A 339 17.45 7.97 9.69
CA VAL A 339 16.97 7.05 10.74
C VAL A 339 16.89 5.65 10.15
N VAL A 340 17.79 4.76 10.58
CA VAL A 340 17.89 3.39 10.05
C VAL A 340 17.68 2.32 11.12
N ASN A 341 17.36 2.72 12.35
CA ASN A 341 17.21 1.79 13.45
C ASN A 341 16.01 0.85 13.26
N ARG A 342 16.27 -0.44 13.22
CA ARG A 342 15.22 -1.45 13.00
C ARG A 342 14.22 -1.52 14.14
N PHE A 343 14.65 -1.27 15.37
CA PHE A 343 13.74 -1.24 16.52
C PHE A 343 12.72 -0.09 16.41
N ALA A 344 13.16 1.07 15.95
CA ALA A 344 12.24 2.20 15.72
C ALA A 344 11.19 1.87 14.66
N LEU A 345 11.58 1.27 13.56
CA LEU A 345 10.62 0.85 12.52
C LEU A 345 9.71 -0.28 13.00
N ALA A 346 10.21 -1.16 13.88
CA ALA A 346 9.40 -2.22 14.47
C ALA A 346 8.22 -1.67 15.28
N THR A 347 8.38 -0.55 15.97
CA THR A 347 7.26 0.10 16.68
C THR A 347 6.16 0.51 15.72
N GLY A 348 6.52 1.00 14.54
CA GLY A 348 5.57 1.31 13.47
C GLY A 348 4.87 0.06 12.94
N ALA A 349 5.61 -1.03 12.73
CA ALA A 349 5.03 -2.30 12.29
C ALA A 349 4.02 -2.86 13.32
N ILE A 350 4.32 -2.76 14.60
CA ILE A 350 3.39 -3.17 15.67
C ILE A 350 2.14 -2.29 15.64
N PHE A 351 2.29 -0.98 15.40
CA PHE A 351 1.14 -0.09 15.26
C PHE A 351 0.24 -0.50 14.07
N LEU A 352 0.82 -0.89 12.93
CA LEU A 352 0.07 -1.41 11.79
C LEU A 352 -0.71 -2.68 12.16
N ILE A 353 -0.12 -3.59 12.92
CA ILE A 353 -0.80 -4.80 13.39
C ILE A 353 -1.99 -4.41 14.28
N LEU A 354 -1.82 -3.48 15.19
CA LEU A 354 -2.90 -2.99 16.04
C LEU A 354 -4.02 -2.35 15.22
N CYS A 355 -3.68 -1.58 14.18
CA CYS A 355 -4.67 -1.04 13.24
C CYS A 355 -5.43 -2.15 12.51
N GLY A 356 -4.77 -3.25 12.18
CA GLY A 356 -5.40 -4.42 11.57
C GLY A 356 -6.36 -5.16 12.49
N LEU A 357 -6.29 -4.94 13.80
CA LEU A 357 -7.20 -5.51 14.79
C LEU A 357 -8.36 -4.58 15.14
N CYS A 358 -8.35 -3.34 14.66
CA CYS A 358 -9.35 -2.32 14.97
C CYS A 358 -10.06 -1.88 13.68
N PRO A 359 -11.28 -2.40 13.37
CA PRO A 359 -12.03 -2.00 12.17
C PRO A 359 -12.60 -0.59 12.25
N LYS A 360 -12.61 0.06 13.40
CA LYS A 360 -13.07 1.42 13.60
C LYS A 360 -12.00 2.46 13.34
#